data_0f0364873a057e15fb45a3a681db269f
#
_entry.id   0f0364873a057e15fb45a3a681db269f
#
_cell.length_a   1.000
_cell.length_b   1.000
_cell.length_c   1.000
_cell.angle_alpha   90.00
_cell.angle_beta   90.00
_cell.angle_gamma   90.00
#
_symmetry.space_group_name_H-M   'P 1'
#
loop_
_entity.id
_entity.type
_entity.pdbx_description
1 polymer ?
#
loop_
_entity_poly.entity_id
_entity_poly.type
_entity_poly.pdbx_seq_one_letter_code
_entity_poly.pdbx_strand_id
1 'polypeptide(L)'
;MQHSRRPDYGRPYAEGMSAESRIRVERIYEDLDPDDGQRVLVDRIWPRGIRKDDPRVGIWCKDVAPSKELRDWYHHQPERFDEFASRYRAELGDNIALDELRKLTKRGVVTLVTATRDVDGSHAAVLAKLLKGR
;
A
#
# COMPACT_ATOMS: atom_id res chain seq x y z
N MET A 1 6.35 -22.21 -12.36
CA MET A 1 6.12 -22.27 -11.91
C MET A 1 5.88 -22.31 -11.35
N GLN A 2 5.72 -21.91 -11.34
CA GLN A 2 5.40 -21.96 -10.91
C GLN A 2 4.98 -21.76 -10.15
N HIS A 3 4.71 -21.39 -9.92
CA HIS A 3 4.18 -21.17 -9.16
C HIS A 3 3.15 -21.39 -8.90
N SER A 4 2.95 -21.80 -8.82
CA SER A 4 2.06 -22.11 -8.68
C SER A 4 1.03 -21.84 -8.64
N ARG A 5 0.98 -21.88 -9.03
CA ARG A 5 0.19 -21.47 -8.68
C ARG A 5 -1.05 -21.27 -9.04
N ARG A 6 -1.76 -21.01 -9.42
CA ARG A 6 -2.94 -20.73 -9.56
C ARG A 6 -3.64 -21.47 -10.45
N PRO A 7 -4.37 -22.34 -10.10
CA PRO A 7 -5.04 -23.26 -10.96
C PRO A 7 -6.24 -22.72 -11.69
N ASP A 8 -6.85 -21.72 -11.21
CA ASP A 8 -8.09 -21.30 -11.83
C ASP A 8 -7.91 -20.17 -12.79
N TYR A 9 -7.07 -20.42 -13.74
CA TYR A 9 -6.89 -19.49 -14.81
C TYR A 9 -8.20 -19.22 -15.49
N GLY A 10 -8.40 -18.09 -16.05
CA GLY A 10 -9.63 -17.75 -16.73
C GLY A 10 -10.67 -17.14 -15.83
N ARG A 11 -10.40 -17.11 -14.54
CA ARG A 11 -11.28 -16.47 -13.59
C ARG A 11 -10.54 -15.31 -12.93
N PRO A 12 -11.17 -14.15 -12.82
CA PRO A 12 -10.49 -13.04 -12.16
C PRO A 12 -10.04 -13.44 -10.77
N TYR A 13 -8.77 -13.33 -10.53
CA TYR A 13 -8.18 -13.79 -9.29
C TYR A 13 -8.84 -13.13 -8.07
N ALA A 14 -9.12 -11.85 -8.17
CA ALA A 14 -9.65 -11.10 -7.04
C ALA A 14 -11.11 -11.39 -6.76
N GLU A 15 -11.81 -12.02 -7.69
CA GLU A 15 -13.26 -12.17 -7.59
C GLU A 15 -13.69 -13.00 -6.39
N GLY A 16 -12.92 -14.01 -6.04
CA GLY A 16 -13.25 -14.85 -4.92
C GLY A 16 -12.55 -14.49 -3.63
N MET A 17 -11.90 -13.34 -3.58
CA MET A 17 -11.09 -12.98 -2.42
C MET A 17 -11.78 -11.93 -1.57
N SER A 18 -11.55 -12.00 -0.25
CA SER A 18 -12.00 -10.97 0.66
C SER A 18 -11.16 -9.70 0.45
N ALA A 19 -11.63 -8.58 1.00
CA ALA A 19 -10.88 -7.34 0.94
C ALA A 19 -9.51 -7.51 1.59
N GLU A 20 -9.44 -8.26 2.69
CA GLU A 20 -8.15 -8.49 3.35
C GLU A 20 -7.16 -9.18 2.45
N SER A 21 -7.63 -10.15 1.66
CA SER A 21 -6.73 -10.89 0.78
C SER A 21 -6.29 -10.09 -0.44
N ARG A 22 -7.11 -9.12 -0.85
CA ARG A 22 -6.79 -8.33 -2.04
C ARG A 22 -5.86 -7.17 -1.77
N ILE A 23 -5.67 -6.80 -0.52
CA ILE A 23 -4.85 -5.64 -0.18
C ILE A 23 -3.70 -6.11 0.67
N ARG A 24 -2.49 -5.95 0.14
CA ARG A 24 -1.27 -6.40 0.79
C ARG A 24 -0.38 -5.20 1.05
N VAL A 25 0.52 -5.34 2.01
CA VAL A 25 1.50 -4.30 2.31
C VAL A 25 2.86 -4.96 2.38
N GLU A 26 3.83 -4.39 1.67
CA GLU A 26 5.19 -4.91 1.69
C GLU A 26 6.19 -3.77 1.65
N ARG A 27 7.41 -4.09 2.04
CA ARG A 27 8.50 -3.14 1.91
C ARG A 27 8.92 -3.10 0.45
N ILE A 28 9.22 -1.90 -0.06
CA ILE A 28 9.60 -1.75 -1.48
C ILE A 28 10.80 -2.60 -1.86
N TYR A 29 11.65 -2.93 -0.88
CA TYR A 29 12.88 -3.68 -1.14
C TYR A 29 12.68 -5.18 -1.23
N GLU A 30 11.47 -5.67 -0.94
CA GLU A 30 11.16 -7.09 -1.09
C GLU A 30 11.03 -7.46 -2.55
N ASP A 31 11.37 -8.70 -2.87
CA ASP A 31 11.28 -9.17 -4.25
C ASP A 31 9.85 -9.17 -4.76
N LEU A 32 9.73 -9.06 -6.07
CA LEU A 32 8.43 -9.21 -6.71
C LEU A 32 7.86 -10.59 -6.44
N ASP A 33 6.56 -10.65 -6.27
CA ASP A 33 5.83 -11.89 -6.07
C ASP A 33 4.71 -11.94 -7.11
N PRO A 34 4.51 -13.08 -7.78
CA PRO A 34 3.45 -13.17 -8.79
C PRO A 34 2.07 -12.82 -8.26
N ASP A 35 1.86 -12.97 -6.96
CA ASP A 35 0.57 -12.69 -6.34
C ASP A 35 0.41 -11.25 -5.89
N ASP A 36 1.39 -10.38 -6.13
CA ASP A 36 1.32 -8.99 -5.69
C ASP A 36 0.22 -8.19 -6.39
N GLY A 37 -0.16 -8.60 -7.57
CA GLY A 37 -1.07 -7.80 -8.37
C GLY A 37 -0.42 -6.47 -8.72
N GLN A 38 -1.16 -5.39 -8.57
CA GLN A 38 -0.63 -4.06 -8.85
C GLN A 38 0.12 -3.53 -7.63
N ARG A 39 1.41 -3.28 -7.79
CA ARG A 39 2.18 -2.66 -6.73
C ARG A 39 2.03 -1.15 -6.80
N VAL A 40 1.85 -0.52 -5.64
CA VAL A 40 1.64 0.92 -5.55
C VAL A 40 2.53 1.46 -4.44
N LEU A 41 3.48 2.31 -4.82
CA LEU A 41 4.32 2.99 -3.84
C LEU A 41 3.54 4.15 -3.25
N VAL A 42 3.38 4.15 -1.92
CA VAL A 42 2.54 5.14 -1.24
C VAL A 42 3.35 6.14 -0.41
N ASP A 43 4.65 6.18 -0.61
CA ASP A 43 5.51 7.15 0.06
C ASP A 43 5.55 8.43 -0.74
N ARG A 44 5.76 9.56 -0.04
CA ARG A 44 5.87 10.85 -0.71
C ARG A 44 7.22 11.02 -1.40
N ILE A 45 8.26 10.38 -0.87
CA ILE A 45 9.62 10.53 -1.38
C ILE A 45 10.04 9.24 -2.06
N TRP A 46 10.69 9.38 -3.22
CA TRP A 46 11.17 8.20 -3.95
C TRP A 46 12.17 7.43 -3.08
N PRO A 47 12.04 6.11 -3.02
CA PRO A 47 12.89 5.30 -2.14
C PRO A 47 14.36 5.34 -2.55
N ARG A 48 15.22 5.43 -1.54
CA ARG A 48 16.64 5.45 -1.78
C ARG A 48 17.10 4.14 -2.39
N GLY A 49 17.94 4.23 -3.40
CA GLY A 49 18.53 3.04 -4.02
C GLY A 49 17.65 2.33 -5.02
N ILE A 50 16.47 2.85 -5.29
CA ILE A 50 15.55 2.24 -6.25
C ILE A 50 15.62 3.03 -7.55
N ARG A 51 15.88 2.34 -8.65
CA ARG A 51 15.94 2.99 -9.96
C ARG A 51 14.53 3.36 -10.42
N LYS A 52 14.47 4.38 -11.27
CA LYS A 52 13.17 4.86 -11.76
C LYS A 52 12.39 3.79 -12.53
N ASP A 53 13.09 2.86 -13.14
CA ASP A 53 12.45 1.82 -13.93
C ASP A 53 12.35 0.49 -13.18
N ASP A 54 12.58 0.50 -11.87
CA ASP A 54 12.51 -0.72 -11.08
C ASP A 54 11.07 -1.21 -11.01
N PRO A 55 10.79 -2.44 -11.46
CA PRO A 55 9.42 -2.94 -11.49
C PRO A 55 8.81 -3.13 -10.10
N ARG A 56 9.61 -3.11 -9.03
CA ARG A 56 9.06 -3.24 -7.69
C ARG A 56 8.20 -2.05 -7.29
N VAL A 57 8.34 -0.90 -7.97
CA VAL A 57 7.53 0.27 -7.64
C VAL A 57 6.12 0.18 -8.20
N GLY A 58 5.98 -0.19 -9.45
CA GLY A 58 4.69 -0.15 -10.12
C GLY A 58 4.22 1.29 -10.29
N ILE A 59 3.11 1.64 -9.63
CA ILE A 59 2.57 2.99 -9.67
C ILE A 59 3.07 3.77 -8.44
N TRP A 60 3.41 5.04 -8.64
CA TRP A 60 3.79 5.91 -7.52
C TRP A 60 2.61 6.82 -7.18
N CYS A 61 2.01 6.58 -6.02
CA CYS A 61 0.85 7.33 -5.55
C CYS A 61 1.25 8.20 -4.36
N LYS A 62 2.07 9.21 -4.62
CA LYS A 62 2.66 10.01 -3.53
C LYS A 62 1.63 10.88 -2.82
N ASP A 63 0.53 11.18 -3.47
CA ASP A 63 -0.44 12.11 -2.90
C ASP A 63 -1.30 11.48 -1.81
N VAL A 64 -1.20 10.17 -1.58
CA VAL A 64 -1.86 9.55 -0.42
C VAL A 64 -0.96 9.51 0.81
N ALA A 65 0.28 9.96 0.70
CA ALA A 65 1.20 9.95 1.85
C ALA A 65 0.79 11.00 2.87
N PRO A 66 1.14 10.80 4.14
CA PRO A 66 0.82 11.80 5.15
C PRO A 66 1.65 13.08 4.96
N SER A 67 1.17 14.17 5.54
CA SER A 67 1.87 15.44 5.47
C SER A 67 3.24 15.34 6.14
N LYS A 68 4.13 16.26 5.78
CA LYS A 68 5.43 16.32 6.42
C LYS A 68 5.29 16.55 7.91
N GLU A 69 4.37 17.46 8.31
CA GLU A 69 4.14 17.75 9.71
C GLU A 69 3.75 16.51 10.49
N LEU A 70 2.85 15.73 9.93
CA LEU A 70 2.38 14.53 10.61
C LEU A 70 3.49 13.47 10.67
N ARG A 71 4.27 13.33 9.59
CA ARG A 71 5.39 12.39 9.59
C ARG A 71 6.43 12.76 10.63
N ASP A 72 6.76 14.04 10.72
CA ASP A 72 7.73 14.53 11.68
C ASP A 72 7.24 14.32 13.12
N TRP A 73 5.96 14.57 13.35
CA TRP A 73 5.38 14.35 14.68
C TRP A 73 5.43 12.89 15.08
N TYR A 74 5.07 12.01 14.16
CA TYR A 74 5.03 10.57 14.44
C TYR A 74 6.44 10.03 14.67
N HIS A 75 7.35 10.35 13.79
CA HIS A 75 8.76 9.99 13.89
C HIS A 75 8.98 8.53 14.28
N HIS A 76 8.15 7.62 13.74
CA HIS A 76 8.25 6.18 13.96
C HIS A 76 8.26 5.79 15.44
N GLN A 77 7.50 6.49 16.26
CA GLN A 77 7.39 6.18 17.67
C GLN A 77 6.12 5.35 17.88
N PRO A 78 6.25 4.05 18.19
CA PRO A 78 5.09 3.15 18.23
C PRO A 78 3.99 3.58 19.18
N GLU A 79 4.35 4.25 20.25
CA GLU A 79 3.36 4.71 21.24
C GLU A 79 2.44 5.79 20.66
N ARG A 80 2.85 6.41 19.55
CA ARG A 80 2.03 7.43 18.88
C ARG A 80 1.22 6.87 17.73
N PHE A 81 1.30 5.57 17.48
CA PHE A 81 0.72 5.01 16.26
C PHE A 81 -0.79 5.24 16.17
N ASP A 82 -1.52 5.02 17.26
CA ASP A 82 -2.97 5.16 17.22
C ASP A 82 -3.38 6.60 16.90
N GLU A 83 -2.72 7.56 17.51
CA GLU A 83 -3.01 8.96 17.21
C GLU A 83 -2.56 9.33 15.80
N PHE A 84 -1.41 8.80 15.38
CA PHE A 84 -0.95 8.99 14.01
C PHE A 84 -2.00 8.50 13.02
N ALA A 85 -2.52 7.30 13.23
CA ALA A 85 -3.53 6.73 12.34
C ALA A 85 -4.77 7.60 12.27
N SER A 86 -5.22 8.09 13.42
CA SER A 86 -6.40 8.95 13.49
C SER A 86 -6.17 10.26 12.72
N ARG A 87 -5.03 10.89 12.94
CA ARG A 87 -4.71 12.15 12.26
C ARG A 87 -4.54 11.94 10.76
N TYR A 88 -3.93 10.82 10.38
CA TYR A 88 -3.71 10.51 8.98
C TYR A 88 -5.04 10.31 8.26
N ARG A 89 -5.96 9.58 8.88
CA ARG A 89 -7.30 9.41 8.30
C ARG A 89 -7.99 10.75 8.12
N ALA A 90 -7.83 11.65 9.08
CA ALA A 90 -8.42 12.98 8.97
C ALA A 90 -7.80 13.76 7.80
N GLU A 91 -6.48 13.66 7.63
CA GLU A 91 -5.82 14.31 6.50
C GLU A 91 -6.33 13.78 5.17
N LEU A 92 -6.55 12.47 5.09
CA LEU A 92 -6.98 11.85 3.84
C LEU A 92 -8.38 12.32 3.42
N GLY A 93 -9.31 12.42 4.38
CA GLY A 93 -10.63 12.97 4.09
C GLY A 93 -11.15 12.61 2.70
N ASP A 94 -11.33 13.63 1.87
CA ASP A 94 -11.83 13.48 0.50
C ASP A 94 -10.71 13.40 -0.53
N ASN A 95 -9.58 12.87 -0.16
CA ASN A 95 -8.41 12.80 -1.03
C ASN A 95 -8.73 12.06 -2.33
N ILE A 96 -8.50 12.72 -3.46
CA ILE A 96 -8.81 12.15 -4.76
C ILE A 96 -7.89 10.96 -5.06
N ALA A 97 -6.63 11.03 -4.66
CA ALA A 97 -5.71 9.93 -4.89
C ALA A 97 -6.15 8.68 -4.12
N LEU A 98 -6.73 8.86 -2.94
CA LEU A 98 -7.27 7.73 -2.19
C LEU A 98 -8.44 7.09 -2.95
N ASP A 99 -9.29 7.90 -3.57
CA ASP A 99 -10.38 7.36 -4.37
C ASP A 99 -9.87 6.55 -5.56
N GLU A 100 -8.80 7.03 -6.20
CA GLU A 100 -8.20 6.30 -7.30
C GLU A 100 -7.63 4.97 -6.82
N LEU A 101 -7.02 4.97 -5.64
CA LEU A 101 -6.47 3.77 -5.07
C LEU A 101 -7.60 2.76 -4.76
N ARG A 102 -8.73 3.23 -4.27
CA ARG A 102 -9.88 2.35 -4.04
C ARG A 102 -10.36 1.70 -5.33
N LYS A 103 -10.34 2.44 -6.44
CA LYS A 103 -10.74 1.87 -7.72
C LYS A 103 -9.83 0.74 -8.13
N LEU A 104 -8.53 0.88 -7.86
CA LEU A 104 -7.58 -0.20 -8.15
C LEU A 104 -7.91 -1.45 -7.35
N THR A 105 -8.27 -1.30 -6.08
CA THR A 105 -8.54 -2.46 -5.24
C THR A 105 -9.78 -3.22 -5.69
N LYS A 106 -10.66 -2.56 -6.43
CA LYS A 106 -11.84 -3.23 -6.97
C LYS A 106 -11.53 -4.04 -8.22
N ARG A 107 -10.40 -3.76 -8.86
CA ARG A 107 -10.01 -4.46 -10.08
C ARG A 107 -9.22 -5.73 -9.80
N GLY A 108 -8.57 -5.81 -8.66
CA GLY A 108 -7.75 -6.97 -8.36
C GLY A 108 -6.88 -6.73 -7.15
N VAL A 109 -5.91 -7.60 -6.99
CA VAL A 109 -4.98 -7.51 -5.87
C VAL A 109 -4.12 -6.26 -5.99
N VAL A 110 -3.93 -5.57 -4.88
CA VAL A 110 -3.07 -4.39 -4.80
C VAL A 110 -2.09 -4.60 -3.64
N THR A 111 -0.82 -4.39 -3.90
CA THR A 111 0.20 -4.42 -2.86
C THR A 111 0.73 -3.02 -2.66
N LEU A 112 0.44 -2.44 -1.51
CA LEU A 112 0.99 -1.14 -1.14
C LEU A 112 2.42 -1.35 -0.71
N VAL A 113 3.34 -0.57 -1.26
CA VAL A 113 4.76 -0.71 -0.91
C VAL A 113 5.28 0.59 -0.32
N THR A 114 6.20 0.44 0.61
CA THR A 114 6.78 1.56 1.34
C THR A 114 8.25 1.26 1.64
N ALA A 115 9.05 2.30 1.74
CA ALA A 115 10.45 2.16 2.14
C ALA A 115 10.59 2.01 3.65
N THR A 116 9.53 2.28 4.40
CA THR A 116 9.57 2.20 5.85
C THR A 116 9.92 0.79 6.32
N ARG A 117 10.87 0.70 7.24
CA ARG A 117 11.32 -0.59 7.72
C ARG A 117 10.26 -1.29 8.55
N ASP A 118 9.63 -0.58 9.46
CA ASP A 118 8.56 -1.13 10.29
C ASP A 118 7.24 -1.01 9.53
N VAL A 119 6.93 -2.01 8.74
CA VAL A 119 5.74 -1.98 7.88
C VAL A 119 4.47 -1.87 8.69
N ASP A 120 4.38 -2.59 9.81
CA ASP A 120 3.17 -2.60 10.63
C ASP A 120 2.90 -1.26 11.29
N GLY A 121 3.94 -0.48 11.54
CA GLY A 121 3.80 0.86 12.10
C GLY A 121 3.86 1.96 11.06
N SER A 122 3.64 1.64 9.79
CA SER A 122 3.76 2.60 8.72
C SER A 122 2.41 3.15 8.30
N HIS A 123 2.46 4.25 7.56
CA HIS A 123 1.23 4.78 6.96
C HIS A 123 0.62 3.81 5.95
N ALA A 124 1.44 2.97 5.34
CA ALA A 124 0.91 1.97 4.42
C ALA A 124 -0.02 1.00 5.14
N ALA A 125 0.32 0.63 6.37
CA ALA A 125 -0.56 -0.23 7.16
C ALA A 125 -1.89 0.47 7.47
N VAL A 126 -1.86 1.76 7.77
CA VAL A 126 -3.09 2.52 8.00
C VAL A 126 -3.94 2.56 6.72
N LEU A 127 -3.30 2.83 5.58
CA LEU A 127 -4.01 2.85 4.31
C LEU A 127 -4.66 1.50 4.02
N ALA A 128 -3.91 0.42 4.21
CA ALA A 128 -4.44 -0.92 3.93
C ALA A 128 -5.69 -1.18 4.76
N LYS A 129 -5.64 -0.84 6.05
CA LYS A 129 -6.78 -1.06 6.92
C LYS A 129 -7.97 -0.21 6.49
N LEU A 130 -7.72 1.04 6.11
CA LEU A 130 -8.77 1.92 5.64
C LEU A 130 -9.43 1.38 4.37
N LEU A 131 -8.62 0.88 3.43
CA LEU A 131 -9.15 0.32 2.19
C LEU A 131 -9.92 -0.97 2.43
N LYS A 132 -9.48 -1.79 3.37
CA LYS A 132 -10.16 -3.03 3.70
C LYS A 132 -11.53 -2.78 4.34
N GLY A 133 -11.70 -1.66 4.99
CA GLY A 133 -12.95 -1.33 5.64
C GLY A 133 -14.05 -0.93 4.68
N ARG A 134 -13.76 -0.90 3.40
CA ARG A 134 -14.76 -0.54 2.39
C ARG A 134 -15.00 -1.70 1.45
#